data_7ae0b721aafab9b1290a5252c1a17500
#
_entry.id   7ae0b721aafab9b1290a5252c1a17500
#
_cell.length_a   1.000
_cell.length_b   1.000
_cell.length_c   1.000
_cell.angle_alpha   90.00
_cell.angle_beta   90.00
_cell.angle_gamma   90.00
#
_symmetry.space_group_name_H-M   'P 1'
#
loop_
_entity.id
_entity.type
_entity.pdbx_description
1 polymer ?
#
loop_
_entity_poly.entity_id
_entity_poly.type
_entity_poly.pdbx_seq_one_letter_code
_entity_poly.pdbx_strand_id
1 'polypeptide(L)'
;MKSIVTLFFILTFSLGFGQEKKETPKTQIVEASCGQCQFGMTSKKGCDLAVRIDGKSYFVEGTKLDDHGDAHAEDGFCSAIRKAEVSGEIVNDKYVATSFKLLPL
;
A
#
# COMPACT_ATOMS: atom_id res chain seq x y z
N MET A 1 29.53 48.36 -1.35
CA MET A 1 29.35 48.04 -1.45
C MET A 1 28.67 47.30 -1.37
N LYS A 2 28.52 47.07 -1.30
CA LYS A 2 28.03 46.43 -1.32
C LYS A 2 27.32 45.57 -1.30
N SER A 3 27.24 45.39 -1.35
CA SER A 3 26.69 44.66 -1.41
C SER A 3 26.28 43.78 -1.55
N ILE A 4 26.28 43.63 -1.59
CA ILE A 4 26.02 42.86 -1.89
C ILE A 4 25.55 41.85 -1.67
N VAL A 5 25.65 41.79 -1.52
CA VAL A 5 25.36 40.90 -1.39
C VAL A 5 24.49 40.11 -1.21
N THR A 6 24.40 40.28 -1.33
CA THR A 6 23.76 39.54 -1.23
C THR A 6 23.11 38.60 -1.44
N LEU A 7 23.21 38.59 -1.75
CA LEU A 7 22.77 37.76 -2.09
C LEU A 7 22.29 36.70 -2.02
N PHE A 8 22.47 36.72 -2.03
CA PHE A 8 22.30 35.77 -2.17
C PHE A 8 21.60 34.94 -1.87
N PHE A 9 21.56 35.03 -1.76
CA PHE A 9 21.17 34.27 -1.58
C PHE A 9 20.35 33.49 -1.54
N ILE A 10 20.11 33.58 -1.61
CA ILE A 10 19.58 32.96 -1.75
C ILE A 10 19.10 31.93 -1.87
N LEU A 11 19.31 31.77 -2.03
CA LEU A 11 19.11 30.83 -2.31
C LEU A 11 18.59 29.89 -2.03
N THR A 12 18.75 29.92 -1.77
CA THR A 12 18.54 29.06 -1.60
C THR A 12 17.79 28.29 -1.55
N PHE A 13 17.64 28.40 -1.73
CA PHE A 13 17.09 27.64 -1.79
C PHE A 13 16.49 26.83 -1.82
N SER A 14 16.29 26.86 -1.92
CA SER A 14 15.83 26.21 -2.12
C SER A 14 15.50 25.23 -2.16
N LEU A 15 15.69 25.07 -2.18
CA LEU A 15 15.60 24.17 -2.41
C LEU A 15 14.99 23.33 -2.28
N GLY A 16 14.90 23.34 -2.10
CA GLY A 16 14.47 22.63 -2.02
C GLY A 16 13.75 21.84 -2.10
N PHE A 17 13.69 21.78 -2.27
CA PHE A 17 13.14 21.08 -2.43
C PHE A 17 12.55 20.20 -2.49
N GLY A 18 12.28 20.04 -2.53
CA GLY A 18 11.99 19.41 -2.72
C GLY A 18 11.57 18.40 -2.71
N GLN A 19 11.60 18.16 -2.58
CA GLN A 19 11.55 17.27 -2.66
C GLN A 19 10.88 16.34 -2.65
N GLU A 20 10.56 16.19 -2.69
CA GLU A 20 10.13 15.47 -2.77
C GLU A 20 9.70 14.50 -2.91
N LYS A 21 9.44 14.09 -3.13
CA LYS A 21 9.22 13.28 -3.32
C LYS A 21 8.74 12.30 -3.50
N LYS A 22 8.68 11.78 -3.91
CA LYS A 22 8.33 10.99 -4.07
C LYS A 22 8.31 10.01 -4.05
N GLU A 23 8.15 9.80 -4.38
CA GLU A 23 8.08 8.96 -3.95
C GLU A 23 8.17 7.49 -4.17
N THR A 24 9.08 6.63 -3.85
CA THR A 24 9.21 5.21 -3.97
C THR A 24 8.24 4.54 -3.02
N PRO A 25 7.41 3.58 -3.49
CA PRO A 25 6.54 2.88 -2.57
C PRO A 25 7.34 2.13 -1.54
N LYS A 26 6.96 2.24 -0.30
CA LYS A 26 7.63 1.53 0.78
C LYS A 26 7.15 0.10 0.86
N THR A 27 8.06 -0.80 1.18
CA THR A 27 7.71 -2.17 1.53
C THR A 27 7.22 -2.19 2.97
N GLN A 28 6.09 -2.82 3.20
CA GLN A 28 5.52 -2.91 4.55
C GLN A 28 4.81 -4.23 4.73
N ILE A 29 4.64 -4.63 5.99
CA ILE A 29 3.89 -5.84 6.32
C ILE A 29 2.49 -5.41 6.74
N VAL A 30 1.50 -5.99 6.08
CA VAL A 30 0.10 -5.63 6.31
C VAL A 30 -0.72 -6.90 6.51
N GLU A 31 -1.93 -6.73 7.02
CA GLU A 31 -2.90 -7.82 7.05
C GLU A 31 -3.55 -7.93 5.68
N ALA A 32 -3.74 -9.15 5.22
CA ALA A 32 -4.34 -9.42 3.91
C ALA A 32 -5.33 -10.55 4.03
N SER A 33 -6.44 -10.43 3.34
CA SER A 33 -7.47 -11.46 3.35
C SER A 33 -8.50 -11.17 2.28
N CYS A 34 -9.55 -12.00 2.23
CA CYS A 34 -10.72 -11.68 1.42
C CYS A 34 -11.45 -10.51 2.07
N GLY A 35 -11.61 -9.42 1.33
CA GLY A 35 -12.21 -8.22 1.89
C GLY A 35 -13.63 -8.45 2.35
N GLN A 36 -14.43 -9.13 1.54
CA GLN A 36 -15.82 -9.38 1.88
C GLN A 36 -15.98 -10.37 3.04
N CYS A 37 -15.08 -11.37 3.10
CA CYS A 37 -15.22 -12.43 4.11
C CYS A 37 -14.65 -12.03 5.47
N GLN A 38 -13.53 -11.35 5.50
CA GLN A 38 -12.79 -11.13 6.74
C GLN A 38 -12.74 -9.68 7.19
N PHE A 39 -12.86 -8.74 6.26
CA PHE A 39 -12.76 -7.31 6.60
C PHE A 39 -14.10 -6.60 6.55
N GLY A 40 -15.18 -7.32 6.28
CA GLY A 40 -16.53 -6.73 6.28
C GLY A 40 -16.75 -5.71 5.18
N MET A 41 -16.03 -5.80 4.07
CA MET A 41 -16.16 -4.85 2.98
C MET A 41 -17.39 -5.17 2.14
N THR A 42 -18.24 -4.19 1.92
CA THR A 42 -19.52 -4.41 1.25
C THR A 42 -19.70 -3.60 -0.03
N SER A 43 -18.67 -2.87 -0.45
CA SER A 43 -18.80 -2.01 -1.64
C SER A 43 -18.90 -2.80 -2.93
N LYS A 44 -18.55 -4.08 -2.90
CA LYS A 44 -18.83 -4.97 -4.02
C LYS A 44 -19.02 -6.39 -3.51
N LYS A 45 -19.64 -7.21 -4.35
CA LYS A 45 -19.93 -8.60 -3.99
C LYS A 45 -18.80 -9.50 -4.44
N GLY A 46 -18.69 -10.65 -3.82
CA GLY A 46 -17.75 -11.68 -4.22
C GLY A 46 -16.66 -11.90 -3.21
N CYS A 47 -15.52 -12.34 -3.71
CA CYS A 47 -14.32 -12.56 -2.91
C CYS A 47 -13.16 -11.91 -3.61
N ASP A 48 -12.66 -10.83 -3.01
CA ASP A 48 -11.56 -10.07 -3.60
C ASP A 48 -10.49 -9.85 -2.56
N LEU A 49 -9.24 -9.88 -3.00
CA LEU A 49 -8.12 -9.65 -2.11
C LEU A 49 -8.17 -8.22 -1.59
N ALA A 50 -7.93 -8.07 -0.31
CA ALA A 50 -7.86 -6.78 0.34
C ALA A 50 -6.73 -6.78 1.35
N VAL A 51 -6.26 -5.59 1.67
CA VAL A 51 -5.27 -5.36 2.73
C VAL A 51 -5.84 -4.38 3.73
N ARG A 52 -5.36 -4.48 4.97
CA ARG A 52 -5.76 -3.53 6.01
C ARG A 52 -4.50 -2.82 6.50
N ILE A 53 -4.52 -1.51 6.38
CA ILE A 53 -3.38 -0.66 6.71
C ILE A 53 -3.88 0.41 7.68
N ASP A 54 -3.28 0.46 8.86
CA ASP A 54 -3.66 1.44 9.89
C ASP A 54 -5.15 1.43 10.19
N GLY A 55 -5.74 0.24 10.20
CA GLY A 55 -7.15 0.06 10.53
C GLY A 55 -8.10 0.29 9.38
N LYS A 56 -7.63 0.66 8.22
CA LYS A 56 -8.47 0.88 7.05
C LYS A 56 -8.22 -0.18 6.00
N SER A 57 -9.30 -0.67 5.39
CA SER A 57 -9.24 -1.77 4.43
C SER A 57 -9.36 -1.26 3.00
N TYR A 58 -8.57 -1.85 2.11
CA TYR A 58 -8.54 -1.48 0.70
C TYR A 58 -8.54 -2.73 -0.15
N PHE A 59 -9.34 -2.74 -1.21
CA PHE A 59 -9.19 -3.78 -2.21
C PHE A 59 -7.86 -3.61 -2.94
N VAL A 60 -7.28 -4.71 -3.36
CA VAL A 60 -5.95 -4.74 -3.98
C VAL A 60 -6.07 -4.82 -5.48
N GLU A 61 -5.27 -4.03 -6.17
CA GLU A 61 -5.04 -4.18 -7.61
C GLU A 61 -3.59 -4.59 -7.83
N GLY A 62 -3.34 -5.32 -8.91
CA GLY A 62 -2.01 -5.80 -9.24
C GLY A 62 -1.80 -7.29 -8.98
N THR A 63 -2.59 -7.86 -8.08
CA THR A 63 -2.58 -9.29 -7.83
C THR A 63 -3.96 -9.69 -7.35
N LYS A 64 -4.28 -10.97 -7.44
CA LYS A 64 -5.62 -11.47 -7.15
C LYS A 64 -5.59 -12.49 -6.02
N LEU A 65 -6.78 -12.73 -5.46
CA LEU A 65 -6.96 -13.65 -4.35
C LEU A 65 -6.37 -15.03 -4.66
N ASP A 66 -6.64 -15.55 -5.85
CA ASP A 66 -6.25 -16.91 -6.22
C ASP A 66 -4.79 -17.04 -6.63
N ASP A 67 -4.07 -15.93 -6.71
CA ASP A 67 -2.65 -15.96 -7.08
C ASP A 67 -1.78 -16.46 -5.93
N HIS A 68 -2.34 -16.62 -4.73
CA HIS A 68 -1.58 -16.87 -3.51
C HIS A 68 -1.99 -18.17 -2.83
N GLY A 69 -2.54 -19.12 -3.59
CA GLY A 69 -2.96 -20.41 -3.07
C GLY A 69 -4.45 -20.51 -2.98
N ASP A 70 -4.91 -21.61 -2.38
CA ASP A 70 -6.35 -21.88 -2.26
C ASP A 70 -6.97 -20.99 -1.20
N ALA A 71 -7.81 -20.06 -1.63
CA ALA A 71 -8.47 -19.12 -0.73
C ALA A 71 -9.39 -19.79 0.26
N HIS A 72 -9.88 -20.99 -0.04
CA HIS A 72 -10.81 -21.74 0.83
C HIS A 72 -10.10 -22.73 1.74
N ALA A 73 -8.76 -22.84 1.68
CA ALA A 73 -8.01 -23.66 2.62
C ALA A 73 -8.11 -23.06 4.03
N GLU A 74 -7.72 -23.83 5.04
CA GLU A 74 -7.77 -23.36 6.42
C GLU A 74 -7.00 -22.07 6.63
N ASP A 75 -5.88 -21.93 5.94
CA ASP A 75 -5.03 -20.75 6.00
C ASP A 75 -5.23 -19.83 4.80
N GLY A 76 -6.28 -20.07 4.00
CA GLY A 76 -6.58 -19.24 2.85
C GLY A 76 -7.27 -17.94 3.22
N PHE A 77 -7.33 -17.04 2.28
CA PHE A 77 -7.85 -15.69 2.52
C PHE A 77 -9.34 -15.65 2.89
N CYS A 78 -10.11 -16.63 2.47
CA CYS A 78 -11.53 -16.66 2.85
C CYS A 78 -11.73 -17.15 4.28
N SER A 79 -10.73 -17.84 4.84
CA SER A 79 -10.84 -18.47 6.15
C SER A 79 -10.01 -17.76 7.21
N ALA A 80 -9.01 -16.99 6.82
CA ALA A 80 -8.06 -16.42 7.77
C ALA A 80 -7.53 -15.09 7.30
N ILE A 81 -7.13 -14.27 8.26
CA ILE A 81 -6.39 -13.05 7.97
C ILE A 81 -4.91 -13.41 8.03
N ARG A 82 -4.19 -13.08 6.96
CA ARG A 82 -2.80 -13.43 6.80
C ARG A 82 -1.94 -12.18 6.84
N LYS A 83 -0.64 -12.36 6.97
CA LYS A 83 0.31 -11.26 6.83
C LYS A 83 0.96 -11.35 5.48
N ALA A 84 1.17 -10.20 4.86
CA ALA A 84 1.83 -10.12 3.56
C ALA A 84 2.81 -8.95 3.56
N GLU A 85 3.91 -9.15 2.88
CA GLU A 85 4.88 -8.09 2.64
C GLU A 85 4.57 -7.48 1.29
N VAL A 86 4.25 -6.20 1.29
CA VAL A 86 3.71 -5.55 0.09
C VAL A 86 4.43 -4.24 -0.18
N SER A 87 4.48 -3.88 -1.46
CA SER A 87 4.88 -2.55 -1.90
C SER A 87 3.83 -2.05 -2.85
N GLY A 88 3.53 -0.77 -2.77
CA GLY A 88 2.52 -0.17 -3.62
C GLY A 88 2.05 1.15 -3.08
N GLU A 89 0.95 1.64 -3.61
CA GLU A 89 0.38 2.92 -3.18
C GLU A 89 -1.13 2.85 -3.18
N ILE A 90 -1.72 3.73 -2.38
CA ILE A 90 -3.16 3.85 -2.31
C ILE A 90 -3.59 4.85 -3.38
N VAL A 91 -4.43 4.40 -4.30
CA VAL A 91 -4.93 5.22 -5.41
C VAL A 91 -6.43 4.99 -5.52
N ASN A 92 -7.22 6.05 -5.41
CA ASN A 92 -8.68 5.97 -5.52
C ASN A 92 -9.28 4.94 -4.58
N ASP A 93 -8.83 4.94 -3.32
CA ASP A 93 -9.30 4.02 -2.27
C ASP A 93 -8.96 2.55 -2.54
N LYS A 94 -8.00 2.29 -3.41
CA LYS A 94 -7.51 0.93 -3.66
C LYS A 94 -6.03 0.89 -3.41
N TYR A 95 -5.55 -0.27 -3.00
CA TYR A 95 -4.12 -0.48 -2.85
C TYR A 95 -3.58 -1.09 -4.14
N VAL A 96 -2.79 -0.31 -4.86
CA VAL A 96 -2.20 -0.76 -6.12
C VAL A 96 -0.84 -1.36 -5.79
N ALA A 97 -0.78 -2.68 -5.78
CA ALA A 97 0.41 -3.40 -5.36
C ALA A 97 1.39 -3.55 -6.52
N THR A 98 2.64 -3.21 -6.28
CA THR A 98 3.73 -3.50 -7.21
C THR A 98 4.45 -4.77 -6.80
N SER A 99 4.34 -5.15 -5.53
CA SER A 99 4.79 -6.47 -5.09
C SER A 99 3.89 -6.94 -3.95
N PHE A 100 3.73 -8.24 -3.84
CA PHE A 100 2.89 -8.84 -2.82
C PHE A 100 3.44 -10.23 -2.52
N LYS A 101 3.88 -10.42 -1.29
CA LYS A 101 4.45 -11.69 -0.87
C LYS A 101 3.73 -12.16 0.39
N LEU A 102 3.00 -13.26 0.26
CA LEU A 102 2.32 -13.86 1.40
C LEU A 102 3.36 -14.47 2.34
N LEU A 103 3.27 -14.12 3.60
CA LEU A 103 4.21 -14.62 4.60
C LEU A 103 3.70 -15.92 5.19
N PRO A 104 4.61 -16.81 5.62
CA PRO A 104 4.18 -18.06 6.28
C PRO A 104 3.50 -17.75 7.62
N LEU A 105 2.70 -18.69 8.06
CA LEU A 105 2.02 -18.62 9.37
C LEU A 105 3.03 -18.65 10.52
#